data_1c9f8d84da4f7c38bbf5bd495c0dcaec
#
_entry.id   1c9f8d84da4f7c38bbf5bd495c0dcaec
#
_cell.length_a   1.000
_cell.length_b   1.000
_cell.length_c   1.000
_cell.angle_alpha   90.00
_cell.angle_beta   90.00
_cell.angle_gamma   90.00
#
_symmetry.space_group_name_H-M   'P 1'
#
loop_
_entity.id
_entity.type
_entity.pdbx_description
1 polymer ?
#
loop_
_entity_poly.entity_id
_entity_poly.type
_entity_poly.pdbx_seq_one_letter_code
_entity_poly.pdbx_strand_id
1 'polypeptide(L)'
;MDNSSNGNIGTKLLSRKIFNNISKKFGNNIKYWDKGQVSICWQGYPRKDDKETIKSFNFRIKRFASHIDGIIPFGKKKRRFAKEFHAFILGFPLQNNCLESAPLVLWEGSHKIFRNFFKEIYEGITSDKISSIDITELYSECRKKVFKNCEVKKITPQFKQPYLLDRHVLHGIDVWPEKKNVKYNPKNYLLSNNLSDGRIIIYFRTVFFNPHDWINME
;
A
#
# COMPACT_ATOMS: atom_id res chain seq x y z
N MET A 1 5.29 16.89 -0.22
CA MET A 1 6.62 16.48 0.28
C MET A 1 7.63 16.65 -0.83
N ASP A 2 8.78 17.21 -0.52
CA ASP A 2 9.91 17.09 -1.41
C ASP A 2 10.56 15.69 -1.26
N ASN A 3 11.52 15.36 -2.12
CA ASN A 3 12.21 14.07 -2.06
C ASN A 3 13.43 14.10 -1.14
N SER A 4 13.61 15.16 -0.36
CA SER A 4 14.71 15.26 0.61
C SER A 4 14.38 14.46 1.87
N SER A 5 15.41 14.02 2.58
CA SER A 5 15.24 13.38 3.90
C SER A 5 14.56 14.29 4.92
N ASN A 6 14.51 15.59 4.66
CA ASN A 6 13.88 16.60 5.51
C ASN A 6 12.37 16.76 5.30
N GLY A 7 11.78 16.17 4.27
CA GLY A 7 10.37 16.02 3.97
C GLY A 7 9.49 17.25 4.30
N ASN A 8 9.18 18.08 3.32
CA ASN A 8 8.31 19.23 3.57
C ASN A 8 6.85 18.86 3.32
N ILE A 9 6.05 18.76 4.37
CA ILE A 9 4.60 18.48 4.28
C ILE A 9 3.86 19.79 4.56
N GLY A 10 3.07 20.25 3.63
CA GLY A 10 2.36 21.53 3.47
C GLY A 10 1.86 22.36 4.66
N THR A 11 1.91 21.87 5.91
CA THR A 11 1.78 22.69 7.11
C THR A 11 2.96 22.43 8.03
N LYS A 12 3.72 23.47 8.35
CA LYS A 12 4.95 23.40 9.17
C LYS A 12 4.81 22.59 10.48
N LEU A 13 3.65 22.62 11.14
CA LEU A 13 3.46 21.96 12.43
C LEU A 13 3.22 20.45 12.30
N LEU A 14 2.37 20.04 11.34
CA LEU A 14 2.06 18.63 11.10
C LEU A 14 3.28 17.92 10.52
N SER A 15 3.99 18.57 9.60
CA SER A 15 5.21 18.04 9.00
C SER A 15 6.30 17.80 10.05
N ARG A 16 6.54 18.75 10.96
CA ARG A 16 7.52 18.57 12.05
C ARG A 16 7.19 17.38 12.95
N LYS A 17 5.93 17.25 13.37
CA LYS A 17 5.50 16.17 14.26
C LYS A 17 5.68 14.78 13.61
N ILE A 18 5.25 14.65 12.38
CA ILE A 18 5.41 13.39 11.60
C ILE A 18 6.89 13.10 11.37
N PHE A 19 7.65 14.12 10.93
CA PHE A 19 9.08 13.98 10.65
C PHE A 19 9.86 13.58 11.91
N ASN A 20 9.62 14.24 13.05
CA ASN A 20 10.30 13.91 14.30
C ASN A 20 10.02 12.47 14.75
N ASN A 21 8.78 12.00 14.63
CA ASN A 21 8.43 10.63 14.99
C ASN A 21 9.11 9.62 14.04
N ILE A 22 9.15 9.91 12.76
CA ILE A 22 9.81 9.08 11.74
C ILE A 22 11.32 9.05 11.99
N SER A 23 11.94 10.23 12.17
CA SER A 23 13.38 10.34 12.44
C SER A 23 13.78 9.65 13.75
N LYS A 24 12.95 9.73 14.78
CA LYS A 24 13.17 9.04 16.05
C LYS A 24 13.15 7.52 15.88
N LYS A 25 12.24 6.99 15.03
CA LYS A 25 12.09 5.54 14.83
C LYS A 25 13.11 4.97 13.85
N PHE A 26 13.34 5.64 12.73
CA PHE A 26 14.12 5.09 11.61
C PHE A 26 15.50 5.72 11.46
N GLY A 27 15.76 6.87 12.09
CA GLY A 27 17.06 7.54 12.07
C GLY A 27 17.61 7.75 10.67
N ASN A 28 18.90 7.44 10.50
CA ASN A 28 19.62 7.57 9.23
C ASN A 28 19.46 6.39 8.27
N ASN A 29 18.60 5.41 8.60
CA ASN A 29 18.41 4.21 7.77
C ASN A 29 17.54 4.47 6.53
N ILE A 30 16.88 5.64 6.48
CA ILE A 30 16.06 6.05 5.34
C ILE A 30 16.93 6.72 4.28
N LYS A 31 16.89 6.18 3.06
CA LYS A 31 17.66 6.68 1.92
C LYS A 31 17.02 7.93 1.29
N TYR A 32 15.73 7.85 0.99
CA TYR A 32 14.97 8.95 0.40
C TYR A 32 13.46 8.71 0.57
N TRP A 33 12.70 9.73 0.26
CA TRP A 33 11.25 9.63 0.13
C TRP A 33 10.87 9.50 -1.34
N ASP A 34 9.99 8.57 -1.66
CA ASP A 34 9.39 8.52 -2.98
C ASP A 34 8.47 9.72 -3.21
N LYS A 35 8.27 10.05 -4.48
CA LYS A 35 7.25 11.04 -4.86
C LYS A 35 5.87 10.60 -4.39
N GLY A 36 5.07 11.54 -3.95
CA GLY A 36 3.69 11.26 -3.57
C GLY A 36 2.89 10.63 -4.71
N GLN A 37 2.28 9.48 -4.44
CA GLN A 37 1.43 8.78 -5.39
C GLN A 37 -0.03 9.03 -5.03
N VAL A 38 -0.79 9.61 -5.96
CA VAL A 38 -2.23 9.85 -5.77
C VAL A 38 -3.01 8.61 -6.14
N SER A 39 -3.77 8.08 -5.18
CA SER A 39 -4.71 6.98 -5.38
C SER A 39 -6.12 7.53 -5.36
N ILE A 40 -6.84 7.35 -6.45
CA ILE A 40 -8.23 7.77 -6.59
C ILE A 40 -9.09 6.54 -6.87
N CYS A 41 -10.13 6.35 -6.04
CA CYS A 41 -11.17 5.37 -6.30
C CYS A 41 -12.49 6.10 -6.50
N TRP A 42 -13.25 5.63 -7.47
CA TRP A 42 -14.56 6.15 -7.81
C TRP A 42 -15.63 5.10 -7.53
N GLN A 43 -16.86 5.56 -7.44
CA GLN A 43 -18.00 4.65 -7.36
C GLN A 43 -18.00 3.64 -8.52
N GLY A 44 -18.27 2.38 -8.23
CA GLY A 44 -18.11 1.25 -9.16
C GLY A 44 -16.70 0.63 -9.16
N TYR A 45 -15.80 1.05 -8.24
CA TYR A 45 -14.51 0.40 -8.08
C TYR A 45 -14.63 -1.01 -7.46
N PRO A 46 -13.87 -2.01 -7.90
CA PRO A 46 -12.97 -2.02 -9.05
C PRO A 46 -13.73 -2.28 -10.36
N ARG A 47 -13.32 -1.64 -11.43
CA ARG A 47 -13.83 -1.94 -12.78
C ARG A 47 -12.94 -2.97 -13.44
N LYS A 48 -13.57 -3.89 -14.17
CA LYS A 48 -12.82 -4.86 -14.97
C LYS A 48 -12.21 -4.19 -16.19
N ASP A 49 -10.89 -4.34 -16.35
CA ASP A 49 -10.20 -3.95 -17.57
C ASP A 49 -10.44 -5.01 -18.66
N ASP A 50 -10.52 -4.61 -19.94
CA ASP A 50 -10.76 -5.51 -21.06
C ASP A 50 -9.66 -6.58 -21.20
N LYS A 51 -8.42 -6.24 -20.83
CA LYS A 51 -7.27 -7.15 -20.85
C LYS A 51 -7.12 -7.95 -19.55
N GLU A 52 -7.95 -7.67 -18.56
CA GLU A 52 -7.90 -8.36 -17.27
C GLU A 52 -8.65 -9.69 -17.31
N THR A 53 -8.01 -10.76 -16.80
CA THR A 53 -8.67 -12.05 -16.65
C THR A 53 -9.75 -12.00 -15.56
N ILE A 54 -10.80 -12.83 -15.70
CA ILE A 54 -11.86 -12.97 -14.68
C ILE A 54 -11.26 -13.37 -13.33
N LYS A 55 -10.23 -14.23 -13.32
CA LYS A 55 -9.55 -14.64 -12.09
C LYS A 55 -8.88 -13.45 -11.37
N SER A 56 -8.21 -12.56 -12.11
CA SER A 56 -7.59 -11.35 -11.56
C SER A 56 -8.64 -10.40 -11.02
N PHE A 57 -9.71 -10.16 -11.77
CA PHE A 57 -10.81 -9.31 -11.34
C PHE A 57 -11.50 -9.83 -10.08
N ASN A 58 -11.80 -11.13 -10.03
CA ASN A 58 -12.37 -11.77 -8.83
C ASN A 58 -11.44 -11.68 -7.61
N PHE A 59 -10.12 -11.72 -7.81
CA PHE A 59 -9.17 -11.49 -6.74
C PHE A 59 -9.25 -10.07 -6.20
N ARG A 60 -9.38 -9.07 -7.07
CA ARG A 60 -9.56 -7.67 -6.66
C ARG A 60 -10.83 -7.46 -5.86
N ILE A 61 -11.92 -8.13 -6.21
CA ILE A 61 -13.19 -8.06 -5.46
C ILE A 61 -13.09 -8.85 -4.15
N LYS A 62 -12.76 -10.16 -4.23
CA LYS A 62 -12.87 -11.07 -3.07
C LYS A 62 -11.72 -10.96 -2.07
N ARG A 63 -10.58 -10.42 -2.49
CA ARG A 63 -9.36 -10.28 -1.71
C ARG A 63 -8.81 -8.85 -1.73
N PHE A 64 -9.66 -7.88 -2.12
CA PHE A 64 -9.38 -6.44 -2.02
C PHE A 64 -8.10 -6.01 -2.74
N ALA A 65 -7.71 -6.72 -3.80
CA ALA A 65 -6.41 -6.54 -4.47
C ALA A 65 -5.20 -6.63 -3.51
N SER A 66 -5.31 -7.40 -2.43
CA SER A 66 -4.36 -7.39 -1.32
C SER A 66 -2.92 -7.70 -1.73
N HIS A 67 -1.99 -6.91 -1.19
CA HIS A 67 -0.56 -7.00 -1.48
C HIS A 67 0.28 -6.47 -0.31
N ILE A 68 1.57 -6.70 -0.40
CA ILE A 68 2.59 -6.00 0.36
C ILE A 68 3.33 -5.11 -0.64
N ASP A 69 3.52 -3.84 -0.29
CA ASP A 69 4.27 -2.91 -1.11
C ASP A 69 5.72 -3.37 -1.28
N GLY A 70 6.27 -3.12 -2.46
CA GLY A 70 7.63 -3.53 -2.80
C GLY A 70 7.76 -4.95 -3.33
N ILE A 71 6.72 -5.79 -3.22
CA ILE A 71 6.70 -7.13 -3.85
C ILE A 71 6.15 -7.01 -5.26
N ILE A 72 7.04 -6.88 -6.22
CA ILE A 72 6.71 -6.54 -7.60
C ILE A 72 6.56 -7.78 -8.48
N PRO A 73 5.52 -7.86 -9.33
CA PRO A 73 5.41 -8.91 -10.35
C PRO A 73 6.33 -8.61 -11.53
N PHE A 74 7.08 -9.61 -11.99
CA PHE A 74 8.00 -9.48 -13.10
C PHE A 74 7.76 -10.53 -14.20
N GLY A 75 7.95 -10.13 -15.46
CA GLY A 75 7.82 -10.97 -16.63
C GLY A 75 6.38 -11.42 -16.95
N LYS A 76 6.22 -12.15 -18.07
CA LYS A 76 4.90 -12.64 -18.54
C LYS A 76 4.20 -13.55 -17.51
N LYS A 77 4.97 -14.32 -16.74
CA LYS A 77 4.45 -15.20 -15.68
C LYS A 77 4.15 -14.47 -14.36
N LYS A 78 4.39 -13.16 -14.28
CA LYS A 78 4.17 -12.32 -13.09
C LYS A 78 4.80 -12.89 -11.82
N ARG A 79 6.04 -13.42 -11.94
CA ARG A 79 6.83 -13.92 -10.80
C ARG A 79 7.10 -12.79 -9.82
N ARG A 80 7.12 -13.08 -8.52
CA ARG A 80 7.21 -12.09 -7.44
C ARG A 80 8.60 -11.97 -6.87
N PHE A 81 9.06 -10.73 -6.75
CA PHE A 81 10.37 -10.38 -6.20
C PHE A 81 10.23 -9.19 -5.24
N ALA A 82 11.04 -9.14 -4.19
CA ALA A 82 11.20 -7.94 -3.38
C ALA A 82 12.09 -6.94 -4.13
N LYS A 83 11.52 -5.87 -4.64
CA LYS A 83 12.22 -4.88 -5.46
C LYS A 83 12.32 -3.50 -4.82
N GLU A 84 11.39 -3.17 -3.92
CA GLU A 84 11.34 -1.89 -3.24
C GLU A 84 11.31 -2.12 -1.73
N PHE A 85 12.28 -1.56 -1.03
CA PHE A 85 12.50 -1.79 0.39
C PHE A 85 11.97 -0.61 1.20
N HIS A 86 10.65 -0.44 1.17
CA HIS A 86 9.98 0.64 1.88
C HIS A 86 10.07 0.48 3.39
N ALA A 87 10.34 1.59 4.12
CA ALA A 87 10.34 1.56 5.58
C ALA A 87 8.92 1.53 6.17
N PHE A 88 8.00 2.22 5.52
CA PHE A 88 6.58 2.31 5.86
C PHE A 88 5.78 2.93 4.70
N ILE A 89 4.46 2.95 4.85
CA ILE A 89 3.54 3.65 3.94
C ILE A 89 2.84 4.74 4.74
N LEU A 90 2.97 5.99 4.32
CA LEU A 90 2.30 7.14 4.92
C LEU A 90 1.17 7.60 4.00
N GLY A 91 -0.06 7.50 4.46
CA GLY A 91 -1.25 7.89 3.71
C GLY A 91 -1.84 9.21 4.20
N PHE A 92 -2.14 10.11 3.27
CA PHE A 92 -2.82 11.39 3.52
C PHE A 92 -4.17 11.38 2.81
N PRO A 93 -5.30 11.21 3.53
CA PRO A 93 -6.62 11.37 2.97
C PRO A 93 -6.89 12.85 2.66
N LEU A 94 -7.33 13.13 1.43
CA LEU A 94 -7.68 14.48 1.00
C LEU A 94 -9.15 14.83 1.23
N GLN A 95 -9.94 13.86 1.68
CA GLN A 95 -11.35 14.03 2.03
C GLN A 95 -11.80 12.97 3.03
N ASN A 96 -12.98 13.16 3.60
CA ASN A 96 -13.58 12.18 4.49
C ASN A 96 -14.00 10.94 3.70
N ASN A 97 -13.73 9.77 4.26
CA ASN A 97 -14.09 8.49 3.67
C ASN A 97 -15.15 7.78 4.52
N CYS A 98 -15.99 6.98 3.89
CA CYS A 98 -16.96 6.12 4.55
C CYS A 98 -16.71 4.63 4.21
N LEU A 99 -17.38 3.73 4.89
CA LEU A 99 -17.20 2.28 4.70
C LEU A 99 -17.58 1.80 3.30
N GLU A 100 -18.47 2.53 2.62
CA GLU A 100 -18.93 2.20 1.26
C GLU A 100 -18.04 2.80 0.17
N SER A 101 -17.11 3.71 0.50
CA SER A 101 -16.29 4.44 -0.47
C SER A 101 -14.89 3.87 -0.63
N ALA A 102 -14.78 2.60 -1.00
CA ALA A 102 -13.50 1.90 -1.19
C ALA A 102 -12.56 2.06 0.01
N PRO A 103 -12.93 1.65 1.23
CA PRO A 103 -12.09 1.79 2.41
C PRO A 103 -10.77 1.03 2.26
N LEU A 104 -9.76 1.48 3.00
CA LEU A 104 -8.54 0.73 3.18
C LEU A 104 -8.86 -0.57 3.94
N VAL A 105 -8.38 -1.68 3.43
CA VAL A 105 -8.50 -2.98 4.08
C VAL A 105 -7.12 -3.46 4.51
N LEU A 106 -7.01 -3.98 5.71
CA LEU A 106 -5.80 -4.62 6.20
C LEU A 106 -6.11 -5.90 6.97
N TRP A 107 -5.15 -6.82 7.01
CA TRP A 107 -5.19 -8.02 7.85
C TRP A 107 -4.39 -7.75 9.12
N GLU A 108 -5.09 -7.63 10.24
CA GLU A 108 -4.50 -7.29 11.53
C GLU A 108 -3.50 -8.36 11.96
N GLY A 109 -2.29 -7.92 12.37
CA GLY A 109 -1.21 -8.84 12.76
C GLY A 109 -0.41 -9.47 11.61
N SER A 110 -0.85 -9.31 10.35
CA SER A 110 -0.18 -9.90 9.18
C SER A 110 1.28 -9.46 9.02
N HIS A 111 1.62 -8.25 9.46
CA HIS A 111 2.99 -7.74 9.43
C HIS A 111 3.97 -8.64 10.22
N LYS A 112 3.54 -9.24 11.33
CA LYS A 112 4.36 -10.18 12.12
C LYS A 112 4.63 -11.48 11.33
N ILE A 113 3.58 -12.02 10.70
CA ILE A 113 3.68 -13.24 9.89
C ILE A 113 4.61 -13.02 8.70
N PHE A 114 4.45 -11.91 7.98
CA PHE A 114 5.30 -11.60 6.83
C PHE A 114 6.72 -11.24 7.22
N ARG A 115 6.94 -10.57 8.34
CA ARG A 115 8.29 -10.29 8.84
C ARG A 115 9.06 -11.57 9.13
N ASN A 116 8.45 -12.53 9.82
CA ASN A 116 9.06 -13.83 10.07
C ASN A 116 9.32 -14.57 8.76
N PHE A 117 8.34 -14.59 7.86
CA PHE A 117 8.51 -15.17 6.54
C PHE A 117 9.70 -14.58 5.76
N PHE A 118 9.86 -13.25 5.75
CA PHE A 118 10.99 -12.61 5.06
C PHE A 118 12.32 -12.88 5.78
N LYS A 119 12.33 -12.95 7.11
CA LYS A 119 13.53 -13.36 7.89
C LYS A 119 13.97 -14.77 7.48
N GLU A 120 13.06 -15.73 7.40
CA GLU A 120 13.34 -17.12 7.04
C GLU A 120 13.88 -17.25 5.61
N ILE A 121 13.18 -16.67 4.61
CA ILE A 121 13.54 -16.86 3.20
C ILE A 121 14.80 -16.11 2.77
N TYR A 122 15.19 -15.07 3.51
CA TYR A 122 16.38 -14.27 3.22
C TYR A 122 17.52 -14.50 4.21
N GLU A 123 17.41 -15.51 5.07
CA GLU A 123 18.47 -15.90 6.00
C GLU A 123 19.75 -16.26 5.23
N GLY A 124 20.87 -15.65 5.61
CA GLY A 124 22.16 -15.85 4.94
C GLY A 124 22.30 -15.26 3.53
N ILE A 125 21.26 -14.59 3.01
CA ILE A 125 21.30 -13.96 1.70
C ILE A 125 21.89 -12.55 1.82
N THR A 126 22.85 -12.22 0.96
CA THR A 126 23.46 -10.89 0.91
C THR A 126 22.50 -9.83 0.32
N SER A 127 22.62 -8.58 0.75
CA SER A 127 21.71 -7.48 0.37
C SER A 127 21.54 -7.31 -1.15
N ASP A 128 22.60 -7.49 -1.92
CA ASP A 128 22.60 -7.37 -3.38
C ASP A 128 21.79 -8.47 -4.07
N LYS A 129 21.63 -9.63 -3.43
CA LYS A 129 20.91 -10.79 -3.97
C LYS A 129 19.43 -10.84 -3.61
N ILE A 130 19.00 -10.18 -2.54
CA ILE A 130 17.60 -10.22 -2.06
C ILE A 130 16.62 -9.92 -3.20
N SER A 131 16.88 -8.88 -3.99
CA SER A 131 16.00 -8.46 -5.08
C SER A 131 15.95 -9.42 -6.29
N SER A 132 16.83 -10.41 -6.36
CA SER A 132 16.88 -11.40 -7.45
C SER A 132 16.20 -12.72 -7.11
N ILE A 133 15.80 -12.92 -5.84
CA ILE A 133 15.17 -14.17 -5.40
C ILE A 133 13.69 -14.18 -5.77
N ASP A 134 13.29 -15.20 -6.48
CA ASP A 134 11.89 -15.46 -6.80
C ASP A 134 11.18 -16.08 -5.59
N ILE A 135 10.23 -15.35 -5.05
CA ILE A 135 9.47 -15.75 -3.86
C ILE A 135 8.01 -16.10 -4.17
N THR A 136 7.66 -16.32 -5.42
CA THR A 136 6.26 -16.40 -5.89
C THR A 136 5.42 -17.41 -5.12
N GLU A 137 5.89 -18.66 -5.06
CA GLU A 137 5.16 -19.76 -4.42
C GLU A 137 5.10 -19.54 -2.91
N LEU A 138 6.25 -19.28 -2.28
CA LEU A 138 6.35 -19.07 -0.83
C LEU A 138 5.53 -17.86 -0.37
N TYR A 139 5.56 -16.74 -1.13
CA TYR A 139 4.73 -15.59 -0.87
C TYR A 139 3.23 -15.89 -0.98
N SER A 140 2.85 -16.71 -1.97
CA SER A 140 1.45 -17.15 -2.13
C SER A 140 0.98 -17.99 -0.94
N GLU A 141 1.82 -18.88 -0.43
CA GLU A 141 1.53 -19.70 0.75
C GLU A 141 1.44 -18.86 2.02
N CYS A 142 2.37 -17.94 2.22
CA CYS A 142 2.32 -17.00 3.33
C CYS A 142 1.03 -16.19 3.33
N ARG A 143 0.59 -15.67 2.16
CA ARG A 143 -0.71 -15.00 2.03
C ARG A 143 -1.89 -15.89 2.41
N LYS A 144 -1.88 -17.18 2.05
CA LYS A 144 -2.94 -18.13 2.44
C LYS A 144 -3.00 -18.27 3.96
N LYS A 145 -1.84 -18.35 4.64
CA LYS A 145 -1.77 -18.37 6.12
C LYS A 145 -2.39 -17.09 6.71
N VAL A 146 -2.05 -15.93 6.17
CA VAL A 146 -2.63 -14.66 6.62
C VAL A 146 -4.15 -14.62 6.42
N PHE A 147 -4.64 -15.02 5.25
CA PHE A 147 -6.09 -15.05 4.98
C PHE A 147 -6.86 -15.99 5.91
N LYS A 148 -6.21 -17.01 6.46
CA LYS A 148 -6.82 -17.96 7.40
C LYS A 148 -6.78 -17.46 8.84
N ASN A 149 -5.70 -16.77 9.25
CA ASN A 149 -5.38 -16.55 10.65
C ASN A 149 -5.51 -15.09 11.11
N CYS A 150 -5.61 -14.14 10.18
CA CYS A 150 -5.69 -12.72 10.52
C CYS A 150 -7.09 -12.17 10.27
N GLU A 151 -7.55 -11.34 11.20
CA GLU A 151 -8.82 -10.64 11.06
C GLU A 151 -8.69 -9.52 10.02
N VAL A 152 -9.74 -9.35 9.23
CA VAL A 152 -9.85 -8.25 8.27
C VAL A 152 -10.40 -7.02 8.97
N LYS A 153 -9.68 -5.91 8.86
CA LYS A 153 -10.12 -4.59 9.34
C LYS A 153 -10.30 -3.64 8.17
N LYS A 154 -11.40 -2.90 8.18
CA LYS A 154 -11.68 -1.81 7.24
C LYS A 154 -11.43 -0.48 7.94
N ILE A 155 -10.62 0.36 7.33
CA ILE A 155 -10.21 1.65 7.87
C ILE A 155 -10.73 2.75 6.95
N THR A 156 -11.40 3.74 7.54
CA THR A 156 -11.92 4.93 6.84
C THR A 156 -11.20 6.17 7.33
N PRO A 157 -9.97 6.42 6.86
CA PRO A 157 -9.21 7.58 7.30
C PRO A 157 -9.93 8.86 6.88
N GLN A 158 -10.02 9.80 7.82
CA GLN A 158 -10.72 11.06 7.60
C GLN A 158 -9.76 12.15 7.10
N PHE A 159 -10.31 13.19 6.49
CA PHE A 159 -9.53 14.36 6.09
C PHE A 159 -8.69 14.90 7.25
N LYS A 160 -7.43 15.25 6.98
CA LYS A 160 -6.43 15.68 7.97
C LYS A 160 -6.03 14.62 9.01
N GLN A 161 -6.42 13.37 8.83
CA GLN A 161 -5.96 12.26 9.68
C GLN A 161 -4.99 11.36 8.89
N PRO A 162 -3.72 11.74 8.78
CA PRO A 162 -2.73 10.87 8.15
C PRO A 162 -2.53 9.60 8.97
N TYR A 163 -2.21 8.52 8.29
CA TYR A 163 -1.96 7.22 8.92
C TYR A 163 -0.67 6.61 8.42
N LEU A 164 -0.07 5.80 9.27
CA LEU A 164 1.14 5.05 8.97
C LEU A 164 0.83 3.56 8.97
N LEU A 165 1.22 2.86 7.89
CA LEU A 165 1.14 1.41 7.81
C LEU A 165 2.54 0.80 7.91
N ASP A 166 2.63 -0.30 8.63
CA ASP A 166 3.83 -1.13 8.62
C ASP A 166 4.07 -1.67 7.21
N ARG A 167 5.32 -1.70 6.77
CA ARG A 167 5.74 -2.16 5.43
C ARG A 167 5.34 -3.59 5.09
N HIS A 168 5.20 -4.44 6.10
CA HIS A 168 4.85 -5.85 5.94
C HIS A 168 3.37 -6.15 6.18
N VAL A 169 2.53 -5.14 6.44
CA VAL A 169 1.10 -5.38 6.60
C VAL A 169 0.47 -5.74 5.25
N LEU A 170 -0.25 -6.86 5.18
CA LEU A 170 -1.06 -7.19 4.01
C LEU A 170 -2.25 -6.24 3.98
N HIS A 171 -2.36 -5.48 2.91
CA HIS A 171 -3.40 -4.46 2.77
C HIS A 171 -3.96 -4.40 1.34
N GLY A 172 -5.07 -3.73 1.18
CA GLY A 172 -5.73 -3.53 -0.11
C GLY A 172 -6.84 -2.50 -0.02
N ILE A 173 -7.70 -2.48 -1.01
CA ILE A 173 -8.80 -1.52 -1.13
C ILE A 173 -10.08 -2.29 -1.38
N ASP A 174 -11.12 -2.02 -0.58
CA ASP A 174 -12.44 -2.63 -0.74
C ASP A 174 -13.18 -2.09 -1.96
N VAL A 175 -14.26 -2.74 -2.28
CA VAL A 175 -15.14 -2.33 -3.37
C VAL A 175 -15.90 -1.05 -3.01
N TRP A 176 -16.26 -0.30 -4.04
CA TRP A 176 -17.20 0.81 -3.95
C TRP A 176 -18.38 0.53 -4.88
N PRO A 177 -19.50 -0.03 -4.38
CA PRO A 177 -20.62 -0.40 -5.22
C PRO A 177 -21.20 0.79 -6.02
N GLU A 178 -21.67 0.52 -7.22
CA GLU A 178 -22.44 1.52 -7.96
C GLU A 178 -23.80 1.74 -7.29
N LYS A 179 -24.22 3.01 -7.17
CA LYS A 179 -25.60 3.31 -6.83
C LYS A 179 -26.50 2.94 -8.02
N LYS A 180 -27.54 2.16 -7.77
CA LYS A 180 -28.56 1.86 -8.76
C LYS A 180 -29.10 3.21 -9.25
N ASN A 181 -28.93 3.60 -10.49
CA ASN A 181 -29.43 4.82 -11.15
C ASN A 181 -28.41 5.94 -11.45
N VAL A 182 -27.11 5.78 -11.20
CA VAL A 182 -26.10 6.74 -11.66
C VAL A 182 -25.27 6.11 -12.76
N LYS A 183 -25.45 6.52 -14.00
CA LYS A 183 -24.54 6.16 -15.12
C LYS A 183 -23.22 6.87 -14.91
N TYR A 184 -22.22 6.15 -14.50
CA TYR A 184 -20.85 6.67 -14.40
C TYR A 184 -20.24 6.86 -15.79
N ASN A 185 -19.72 8.06 -16.04
CA ASN A 185 -18.91 8.33 -17.21
C ASN A 185 -17.51 8.80 -16.77
N PRO A 186 -16.45 7.97 -16.94
CA PRO A 186 -15.11 8.35 -16.49
C PRO A 186 -14.57 9.62 -17.14
N LYS A 187 -14.99 9.94 -18.37
CA LYS A 187 -14.57 11.17 -19.06
C LYS A 187 -15.19 12.42 -18.44
N ASN A 188 -16.40 12.32 -17.93
CA ASN A 188 -17.08 13.45 -17.29
C ASN A 188 -16.52 13.72 -15.88
N TYR A 189 -16.01 12.71 -15.18
CA TYR A 189 -15.40 12.89 -13.86
C TYR A 189 -14.08 13.66 -13.88
N LEU A 190 -13.27 13.46 -14.92
CA LEU A 190 -12.03 14.22 -15.08
C LEU A 190 -12.27 15.66 -15.56
N LEU A 191 -13.44 15.90 -16.18
CA LEU A 191 -13.83 17.21 -16.72
C LEU A 191 -14.75 18.00 -15.78
N SER A 192 -15.53 17.33 -14.93
CA SER A 192 -16.27 17.99 -13.86
C SER A 192 -15.31 18.24 -12.69
N ASN A 193 -15.10 19.47 -12.30
CA ASN A 193 -14.23 19.91 -11.21
C ASN A 193 -14.59 19.37 -9.79
N ASN A 194 -15.44 18.37 -9.70
CA ASN A 194 -15.85 17.76 -8.44
C ASN A 194 -14.95 16.55 -8.10
N LEU A 195 -13.70 16.83 -7.72
CA LEU A 195 -12.86 15.89 -7.00
C LEU A 195 -13.54 15.40 -5.70
N SER A 196 -14.61 16.08 -5.25
CA SER A 196 -15.38 15.73 -4.05
C SER A 196 -16.01 14.33 -4.07
N ASP A 197 -16.23 13.75 -5.24
CA ASP A 197 -16.98 12.50 -5.39
C ASP A 197 -16.10 11.24 -5.41
N GLY A 198 -14.78 11.39 -5.37
CA GLY A 198 -13.81 10.29 -5.32
C GLY A 198 -13.24 10.06 -3.93
N ARG A 199 -12.78 8.88 -3.61
CA ARG A 199 -11.86 8.64 -2.48
C ARG A 199 -10.45 8.97 -2.94
N ILE A 200 -9.83 9.99 -2.36
CA ILE A 200 -8.50 10.45 -2.76
C ILE A 200 -7.55 10.35 -1.58
N ILE A 201 -6.47 9.60 -1.76
CA ILE A 201 -5.39 9.47 -0.78
C ILE A 201 -4.05 9.68 -1.48
N ILE A 202 -3.16 10.47 -0.88
CA ILE A 202 -1.79 10.58 -1.34
C ILE A 202 -0.94 9.66 -0.46
N TYR A 203 -0.19 8.75 -1.10
CA TYR A 203 0.75 7.85 -0.44
C TYR A 203 2.17 8.34 -0.62
N PHE A 204 2.92 8.34 0.47
CA PHE A 204 4.36 8.53 0.49
C PHE A 204 5.02 7.30 1.08
N ARG A 205 6.12 6.91 0.48
CA ARG A 205 6.95 5.80 0.95
C ARG A 205 8.36 6.30 1.17
N THR A 206 9.03 5.70 2.12
CA THR A 206 10.45 5.92 2.34
C THR A 206 11.19 4.64 2.04
N VAL A 207 12.40 4.73 1.53
CA VAL A 207 13.19 3.58 1.14
C VAL A 207 14.39 3.45 2.07
N PHE A 208 14.64 2.25 2.57
CA PHE A 208 15.85 1.95 3.33
C PHE A 208 17.11 1.97 2.45
N PHE A 209 18.24 2.32 3.05
CA PHE A 209 19.55 2.17 2.41
C PHE A 209 19.91 0.69 2.21
N ASN A 210 19.64 -0.13 3.23
CA ASN A 210 19.99 -1.53 3.26
C ASN A 210 18.72 -2.40 3.20
N PRO A 211 18.60 -3.34 2.23
CA PRO A 211 17.50 -4.30 2.20
C PRO A 211 17.32 -5.11 3.49
N HIS A 212 18.40 -5.36 4.24
CA HIS A 212 18.29 -6.05 5.54
C HIS A 212 17.52 -5.22 6.59
N ASP A 213 17.55 -3.90 6.51
CA ASP A 213 16.74 -3.06 7.42
C ASP A 213 15.24 -3.26 7.13
N TRP A 214 14.88 -3.46 5.85
CA TRP A 214 13.50 -3.79 5.47
C TRP A 214 13.03 -5.12 6.08
N ILE A 215 13.93 -6.11 6.23
CA ILE A 215 13.63 -7.41 6.82
C ILE A 215 13.59 -7.32 8.36
N ASN A 216 14.60 -6.69 8.97
CA ASN A 216 14.93 -6.86 10.39
C ASN A 216 14.47 -5.74 11.31
N MET A 217 14.31 -4.51 10.79
CA MET A 217 13.97 -3.36 11.61
C MET A 217 12.52 -3.45 12.12
N GLU A 218 12.29 -3.15 13.43
CA GLU A 218 10.98 -3.16 14.07
C GLU A 218 10.34 -1.78 14.19
#